data_9c9385a695388c8f6d0a79cb323c5f36
#
_entry.id   9c9385a695388c8f6d0a79cb323c5f36
#
_cell.length_a   1.000
_cell.length_b   1.000
_cell.length_c   1.000
_cell.angle_alpha   90.00
_cell.angle_beta   90.00
_cell.angle_gamma   90.00
#
_symmetry.space_group_name_H-M   'P 1'
#
loop_
_entity.id
_entity.type
_entity.pdbx_description
1 polymer ?
#
loop_
_entity_poly.entity_id
_entity_poly.type
_entity_poly.pdbx_seq_one_letter_code
_entity_poly.pdbx_strand_id
1 'polypeptide(L)'
;MTNLLFAQPKQNWVDSTYQSLTLEQKIGQLFMPMVFSQGDQNHYQKAISAIEKYHLGGIIFSKGTIAEQVRLTNEFQNISSVPLLIAMDAEWGMAMRISDVSPFPFQMTLGAIQNDSLLYQLGQSMANRQRRVGVHLNFAPVVDVNTNSKNPVIGLR
;
A
#
# COMPACT_ATOMS: atom_id res chain seq x y z
N MET A 1 -35.59 20.76 26.59
CA MET A 1 -35.25 19.38 26.26
C MET A 1 -34.23 19.43 25.11
N THR A 2 -32.95 19.30 25.41
CA THR A 2 -31.88 19.34 24.44
C THR A 2 -31.68 17.94 23.85
N ASN A 3 -32.05 17.75 22.59
CA ASN A 3 -31.74 16.53 21.87
C ASN A 3 -30.21 16.45 21.65
N LEU A 4 -29.56 15.63 22.44
CA LEU A 4 -28.20 15.19 22.17
C LEU A 4 -28.22 14.31 20.90
N LEU A 5 -27.81 14.87 19.78
CA LEU A 5 -27.49 14.13 18.58
C LEU A 5 -26.23 13.29 18.87
N PHE A 6 -26.43 12.07 19.31
CA PHE A 6 -25.36 11.08 19.34
C PHE A 6 -24.98 10.78 17.89
N ALA A 7 -23.76 11.12 17.52
CA ALA A 7 -23.17 10.68 16.25
C ALA A 7 -23.28 9.15 16.19
N GLN A 8 -23.98 8.64 15.22
CA GLN A 8 -24.06 7.19 14.96
C GLN A 8 -22.64 6.65 14.78
N PRO A 9 -22.27 5.57 15.44
CA PRO A 9 -20.90 5.06 15.36
C PRO A 9 -20.54 4.67 13.92
N LYS A 10 -19.30 4.96 13.52
CA LYS A 10 -18.69 4.58 12.22
C LYS A 10 -18.79 3.07 11.90
N GLN A 11 -19.17 2.25 12.84
CA GLN A 11 -19.41 0.82 12.73
C GLN A 11 -20.45 0.45 11.66
N ASN A 12 -21.37 1.35 11.37
CA ASN A 12 -22.48 1.12 10.45
C ASN A 12 -22.04 0.98 8.97
N TRP A 13 -20.89 1.59 8.56
CA TRP A 13 -20.40 1.48 7.18
C TRP A 13 -19.77 0.10 6.91
N VAL A 14 -18.95 -0.40 7.82
CA VAL A 14 -18.28 -1.71 7.66
C VAL A 14 -19.31 -2.83 7.59
N ASP A 15 -20.25 -2.84 8.54
CA ASP A 15 -21.29 -3.87 8.61
C ASP A 15 -22.21 -3.82 7.39
N SER A 16 -22.65 -2.62 6.97
CA SER A 16 -23.51 -2.46 5.79
C SER A 16 -22.79 -2.89 4.50
N THR A 17 -21.52 -2.53 4.33
CA THR A 17 -20.72 -2.96 3.18
C THR A 17 -20.54 -4.48 3.20
N TYR A 18 -20.17 -5.06 4.34
CA TYR A 18 -20.00 -6.50 4.46
C TYR A 18 -21.29 -7.27 4.15
N GLN A 19 -22.43 -6.79 4.62
CA GLN A 19 -23.74 -7.41 4.34
C GLN A 19 -24.17 -7.29 2.89
N SER A 20 -23.79 -6.21 2.19
CA SER A 20 -24.13 -6.00 0.78
C SER A 20 -23.34 -6.85 -0.20
N LEU A 21 -22.18 -7.40 0.21
CA LEU A 21 -21.32 -8.19 -0.64
C LEU A 21 -21.76 -9.66 -0.72
N THR A 22 -21.69 -10.26 -1.92
CA THR A 22 -21.84 -11.71 -2.11
C THR A 22 -20.64 -12.45 -1.51
N LEU A 23 -20.73 -13.78 -1.43
CA LEU A 23 -19.59 -14.60 -0.95
C LEU A 23 -18.36 -14.43 -1.85
N GLU A 24 -18.55 -14.44 -3.16
CA GLU A 24 -17.48 -14.26 -4.16
C GLU A 24 -16.80 -12.90 -3.99
N GLN A 25 -17.59 -11.84 -3.81
CA GLN A 25 -17.06 -10.50 -3.55
C GLN A 25 -16.30 -10.41 -2.22
N LYS A 26 -16.82 -11.04 -1.16
CA LYS A 26 -16.11 -11.13 0.13
C LYS A 26 -14.77 -11.86 -0.01
N ILE A 27 -14.72 -12.94 -0.80
CA ILE A 27 -13.48 -13.63 -1.11
C ILE A 27 -12.54 -12.72 -1.89
N GLY A 28 -13.04 -11.99 -2.89
CA GLY A 28 -12.26 -11.01 -3.67
C GLY A 28 -11.59 -9.94 -2.79
N GLN A 29 -12.25 -9.49 -1.73
CA GLN A 29 -11.70 -8.52 -0.76
C GLN A 29 -10.44 -9.01 -0.03
N LEU A 30 -10.16 -10.31 -0.02
CA LEU A 30 -8.96 -10.89 0.59
C LEU A 30 -7.74 -10.88 -0.34
N PHE A 31 -7.90 -10.47 -1.60
CA PHE A 31 -6.81 -10.47 -2.58
C PHE A 31 -6.31 -9.07 -2.90
N MET A 32 -4.98 -8.98 -3.02
CA MET A 32 -4.25 -7.76 -3.36
C MET A 32 -3.15 -8.13 -4.37
N PRO A 33 -3.48 -8.21 -5.67
CA PRO A 33 -2.49 -8.53 -6.70
C PRO A 33 -1.49 -7.41 -6.90
N MET A 34 -0.29 -7.78 -7.38
CA MET A 34 0.76 -6.83 -7.75
C MET A 34 0.51 -6.25 -9.14
N VAL A 35 0.64 -4.93 -9.25
CA VAL A 35 0.56 -4.18 -10.51
C VAL A 35 1.83 -3.35 -10.70
N PHE A 36 2.43 -3.44 -11.88
CA PHE A 36 3.56 -2.60 -12.27
C PHE A 36 3.04 -1.30 -12.89
N SER A 37 3.39 -0.15 -12.30
CA SER A 37 3.01 1.14 -12.87
C SER A 37 3.85 1.55 -14.09
N GLN A 38 4.76 0.72 -14.55
CA GLN A 38 5.45 0.79 -15.84
C GLN A 38 4.99 -0.31 -16.82
N GLY A 39 3.82 -0.90 -16.58
CA GLY A 39 3.24 -1.92 -17.45
C GLY A 39 2.76 -1.36 -18.79
N ASP A 40 2.47 -2.24 -19.71
CA ASP A 40 1.78 -1.88 -20.96
C ASP A 40 0.25 -1.83 -20.76
N GLN A 41 -0.45 -1.40 -21.80
CA GLN A 41 -1.91 -1.28 -21.75
C GLN A 41 -2.60 -2.63 -21.48
N ASN A 42 -2.05 -3.74 -21.98
CA ASN A 42 -2.60 -5.07 -21.73
C ASN A 42 -2.46 -5.48 -20.25
N HIS A 43 -1.34 -5.11 -19.61
CA HIS A 43 -1.15 -5.31 -18.16
C HIS A 43 -2.19 -4.54 -17.36
N TYR A 44 -2.46 -3.28 -17.71
CA TYR A 44 -3.47 -2.46 -17.03
C TYR A 44 -4.89 -2.98 -17.24
N GLN A 45 -5.25 -3.40 -18.45
CA GLN A 45 -6.55 -3.99 -18.74
C GLN A 45 -6.81 -5.29 -17.97
N LYS A 46 -5.78 -6.11 -17.74
CA LYS A 46 -5.90 -7.29 -16.86
C LYS A 46 -6.19 -6.90 -15.41
N ALA A 47 -5.53 -5.86 -14.90
CA ALA A 47 -5.79 -5.36 -13.55
C ALA A 47 -7.21 -4.79 -13.43
N ILE A 48 -7.66 -3.96 -14.38
CA ILE A 48 -9.01 -3.43 -14.47
C ILE A 48 -10.04 -4.56 -14.44
N SER A 49 -9.89 -5.53 -15.36
CA SER A 49 -10.80 -6.68 -15.45
C SER A 49 -10.85 -7.50 -14.16
N ALA A 50 -9.71 -7.63 -13.45
CA ALA A 50 -9.67 -8.34 -12.18
C ALA A 50 -10.38 -7.56 -11.06
N ILE A 51 -10.21 -6.24 -11.00
CA ILE A 51 -10.89 -5.37 -10.03
C ILE A 51 -12.40 -5.45 -10.22
N GLU A 52 -12.89 -5.28 -11.45
CA GLU A 52 -14.31 -5.30 -11.77
C GLU A 52 -14.94 -6.68 -11.55
N LYS A 53 -14.26 -7.74 -12.01
CA LYS A 53 -14.80 -9.10 -11.97
C LYS A 53 -14.78 -9.72 -10.57
N TYR A 54 -13.69 -9.52 -9.84
CA TYR A 54 -13.47 -10.20 -8.56
C TYR A 54 -13.66 -9.30 -7.35
N HIS A 55 -13.92 -8.01 -7.53
CA HIS A 55 -14.10 -7.04 -6.43
C HIS A 55 -12.94 -7.08 -5.44
N LEU A 56 -11.71 -6.91 -5.94
CA LEU A 56 -10.48 -7.01 -5.17
C LEU A 56 -10.47 -6.06 -3.97
N GLY A 57 -9.85 -6.47 -2.86
CA GLY A 57 -9.71 -5.64 -1.66
C GLY A 57 -8.59 -4.62 -1.75
N GLY A 58 -7.63 -4.82 -2.64
CA GLY A 58 -6.52 -3.90 -2.81
C GLY A 58 -5.62 -4.17 -4.01
N ILE A 59 -4.63 -3.31 -4.15
CA ILE A 59 -3.56 -3.42 -5.16
C ILE A 59 -2.23 -3.12 -4.49
N ILE A 60 -1.20 -3.93 -4.77
CA ILE A 60 0.18 -3.63 -4.43
C ILE A 60 0.91 -3.09 -5.65
N PHE A 61 1.37 -1.84 -5.60
CA PHE A 61 2.15 -1.25 -6.69
C PHE A 61 3.63 -1.61 -6.60
N SER A 62 4.21 -1.88 -7.76
CA SER A 62 5.65 -2.11 -7.94
C SER A 62 6.12 -1.51 -9.26
N LYS A 63 7.37 -1.05 -9.30
CA LYS A 63 8.07 -0.52 -10.47
C LYS A 63 7.29 0.55 -11.25
N GLY A 64 7.92 1.68 -11.52
CA GLY A 64 7.36 2.73 -12.36
C GLY A 64 7.73 4.13 -11.89
N THR A 65 6.86 5.10 -12.18
CA THR A 65 6.98 6.50 -11.79
C THR A 65 5.84 6.94 -10.88
N ILE A 66 6.03 8.04 -10.14
CA ILE A 66 4.97 8.63 -9.30
C ILE A 66 3.74 8.98 -10.14
N ALA A 67 3.95 9.66 -11.27
CA ALA A 67 2.85 10.13 -12.10
C ALA A 67 1.96 8.97 -12.58
N GLU A 68 2.57 7.89 -13.04
CA GLU A 68 1.84 6.74 -13.55
C GLU A 68 1.14 5.94 -12.43
N GLN A 69 1.80 5.78 -11.28
CA GLN A 69 1.16 5.14 -10.13
C GLN A 69 -0.07 5.93 -9.64
N VAL A 70 0.03 7.27 -9.52
CA VAL A 70 -1.09 8.13 -9.11
C VAL A 70 -2.23 8.05 -10.12
N ARG A 71 -1.92 8.09 -11.42
CA ARG A 71 -2.92 7.93 -12.49
C ARG A 71 -3.68 6.62 -12.35
N LEU A 72 -2.95 5.50 -12.22
CA LEU A 72 -3.55 4.16 -12.06
C LEU A 72 -4.31 4.03 -10.74
N THR A 73 -3.79 4.59 -9.65
CA THR A 73 -4.52 4.60 -8.37
C THR A 73 -5.90 5.24 -8.52
N ASN A 74 -5.97 6.43 -9.15
CA ASN A 74 -7.23 7.12 -9.37
C ASN A 74 -8.17 6.32 -10.30
N GLU A 75 -7.63 5.76 -11.38
CA GLU A 75 -8.41 4.93 -12.31
C GLU A 75 -8.99 3.70 -11.61
N PHE A 76 -8.19 2.95 -10.85
CA PHE A 76 -8.62 1.75 -10.15
C PHE A 76 -9.61 2.05 -9.01
N GLN A 77 -9.41 3.14 -8.28
CA GLN A 77 -10.38 3.59 -7.27
C GLN A 77 -11.74 3.94 -7.87
N ASN A 78 -11.75 4.57 -9.05
CA ASN A 78 -13.00 4.98 -9.71
C ASN A 78 -13.84 3.81 -10.21
N ILE A 79 -13.22 2.68 -10.56
CA ILE A 79 -13.94 1.48 -11.03
C ILE A 79 -14.30 0.51 -9.89
N SER A 80 -13.73 0.68 -8.71
CA SER A 80 -13.94 -0.21 -7.58
C SER A 80 -15.25 0.08 -6.86
N SER A 81 -16.04 -0.95 -6.61
CA SER A 81 -17.30 -0.84 -5.84
C SER A 81 -17.05 -0.62 -4.33
N VAL A 82 -15.96 -1.17 -3.81
CA VAL A 82 -15.44 -0.92 -2.46
C VAL A 82 -14.06 -0.28 -2.62
N PRO A 83 -13.74 0.81 -1.91
CA PRO A 83 -12.44 1.47 -2.05
C PRO A 83 -11.28 0.50 -1.84
N LEU A 84 -10.32 0.50 -2.78
CA LEU A 84 -9.15 -0.37 -2.73
C LEU A 84 -8.16 0.06 -1.65
N LEU A 85 -7.61 -0.90 -0.94
CA LEU A 85 -6.43 -0.70 -0.12
C LEU A 85 -5.19 -0.70 -1.04
N ILE A 86 -4.54 0.46 -1.16
CA ILE A 86 -3.33 0.59 -1.98
C ILE A 86 -2.10 0.34 -1.12
N ALA A 87 -1.26 -0.59 -1.55
CA ALA A 87 -0.07 -1.01 -0.84
C ALA A 87 1.20 -0.85 -1.68
N MET A 88 2.33 -0.83 -1.01
CA MET A 88 3.66 -0.87 -1.61
C MET A 88 4.62 -1.59 -0.66
N ASP A 89 5.54 -2.35 -1.23
CA ASP A 89 6.69 -2.90 -0.54
C ASP A 89 7.85 -1.87 -0.68
N ALA A 90 8.03 -1.05 0.35
CA ALA A 90 8.87 0.14 0.30
C ALA A 90 9.76 0.26 1.55
N GLU A 91 10.64 -0.74 1.75
CA GLU A 91 11.50 -0.89 2.92
C GLU A 91 12.41 0.33 3.16
N TRP A 92 13.03 0.86 2.10
CA TRP A 92 13.81 2.12 2.13
C TRP A 92 13.09 3.25 1.41
N GLY A 93 11.77 3.29 1.60
CA GLY A 93 10.89 4.26 0.96
C GLY A 93 10.49 3.86 -0.46
N MET A 94 9.70 4.72 -1.09
CA MET A 94 9.14 4.45 -2.41
C MET A 94 10.20 4.19 -3.50
N ALA A 95 11.43 4.66 -3.32
CA ALA A 95 12.54 4.43 -4.25
C ALA A 95 12.88 2.95 -4.45
N MET A 96 12.44 2.07 -3.55
CA MET A 96 12.52 0.62 -3.78
C MET A 96 11.71 0.19 -5.02
N ARG A 97 10.67 0.93 -5.35
CA ARG A 97 9.70 0.59 -6.42
C ARG A 97 9.53 1.66 -7.48
N ILE A 98 9.74 2.91 -7.13
CA ILE A 98 9.48 4.09 -7.95
C ILE A 98 10.81 4.74 -8.33
N SER A 99 11.03 4.91 -9.63
CA SER A 99 12.33 5.29 -10.19
C SER A 99 12.67 6.78 -10.06
N ASP A 100 11.66 7.64 -9.91
CA ASP A 100 11.77 9.10 -9.89
C ASP A 100 11.70 9.73 -8.49
N VAL A 101 12.07 8.94 -7.46
CA VAL A 101 12.14 9.40 -6.06
C VAL A 101 13.48 9.08 -5.41
N SER A 102 13.88 9.90 -4.45
CA SER A 102 15.10 9.65 -3.66
C SER A 102 14.89 8.56 -2.62
N PRO A 103 15.83 7.62 -2.47
CA PRO A 103 15.80 6.58 -1.46
C PRO A 103 16.03 7.13 -0.05
N PHE A 104 15.56 6.39 0.94
CA PHE A 104 16.04 6.47 2.31
C PHE A 104 17.16 5.45 2.54
N PRO A 105 17.92 5.53 3.63
CA PRO A 105 18.92 4.53 3.97
C PRO A 105 18.31 3.13 4.17
N PHE A 106 19.11 2.09 3.91
CA PHE A 106 18.74 0.71 4.23
C PHE A 106 18.66 0.47 5.75
N GLN A 107 17.91 -0.55 6.17
CA GLN A 107 17.67 -0.87 7.57
C GLN A 107 18.96 -1.07 8.38
N MET A 108 19.98 -1.72 7.82
CA MET A 108 21.27 -1.88 8.50
C MET A 108 21.91 -0.52 8.86
N THR A 109 21.82 0.48 7.98
CA THR A 109 22.28 1.85 8.27
C THR A 109 21.43 2.49 9.37
N LEU A 110 20.11 2.27 9.35
CA LEU A 110 19.20 2.77 10.38
C LEU A 110 19.48 2.15 11.74
N GLY A 111 19.86 0.88 11.78
CA GLY A 111 20.27 0.17 13.01
C GLY A 111 21.51 0.75 13.71
N ALA A 112 22.34 1.52 12.99
CA ALA A 112 23.47 2.21 13.56
C ALA A 112 23.13 3.56 14.24
N ILE A 113 21.90 4.06 14.05
CA ILE A 113 21.42 5.33 14.61
C ILE A 113 21.06 5.13 16.08
N GLN A 114 21.69 5.92 16.97
CA GLN A 114 21.47 5.87 18.42
C GLN A 114 20.31 6.78 18.88
N ASN A 115 19.81 7.65 18.00
CA ASN A 115 18.77 8.62 18.32
C ASN A 115 17.43 8.20 17.74
N ASP A 116 16.57 7.62 18.57
CA ASP A 116 15.24 7.13 18.18
C ASP A 116 14.34 8.22 17.57
N SER A 117 14.54 9.50 17.95
CA SER A 117 13.76 10.59 17.39
C SER A 117 14.05 10.81 15.91
N LEU A 118 15.26 10.51 15.42
CA LEU A 118 15.59 10.55 14.00
C LEU A 118 14.92 9.41 13.24
N LEU A 119 14.85 8.22 13.84
CA LEU A 119 14.13 7.08 13.25
C LEU A 119 12.63 7.36 13.15
N TYR A 120 12.05 7.97 14.18
CA TYR A 120 10.65 8.40 14.15
C TYR A 120 10.38 9.43 13.04
N GLN A 121 11.23 10.47 12.92
CA GLN A 121 11.10 11.49 11.86
C GLN A 121 11.25 10.89 10.46
N LEU A 122 12.15 9.91 10.30
CA LEU A 122 12.29 9.16 9.05
C LEU A 122 10.99 8.43 8.72
N GLY A 123 10.42 7.68 9.68
CA GLY A 123 9.14 6.99 9.51
C GLY A 123 8.01 7.94 9.13
N GLN A 124 7.92 9.10 9.79
CA GLN A 124 6.95 10.15 9.42
C GLN A 124 7.16 10.66 8.00
N SER A 125 8.41 10.88 7.59
CA SER A 125 8.73 11.34 6.24
C SER A 125 8.34 10.32 5.18
N MET A 126 8.62 9.03 5.42
CA MET A 126 8.20 7.93 4.56
C MET A 126 6.67 7.87 4.44
N ALA A 127 5.96 7.88 5.56
CA ALA A 127 4.50 7.84 5.61
C ALA A 127 3.86 9.03 4.88
N ASN A 128 4.39 10.24 5.07
CA ASN A 128 3.89 11.44 4.42
C ASN A 128 4.08 11.38 2.90
N ARG A 129 5.22 10.89 2.41
CA ARG A 129 5.45 10.71 0.97
C ARG A 129 4.48 9.68 0.37
N GLN A 130 4.28 8.55 1.03
CA GLN A 130 3.38 7.50 0.60
C GLN A 130 1.91 7.96 0.56
N ARG A 131 1.45 8.66 1.61
CA ARG A 131 0.10 9.23 1.64
C ARG A 131 -0.19 10.18 0.50
N ARG A 132 0.79 11.00 0.11
CA ARG A 132 0.62 11.97 -0.99
C ARG A 132 0.38 11.32 -2.35
N VAL A 133 0.79 10.06 -2.53
CA VAL A 133 0.58 9.28 -3.75
C VAL A 133 -0.50 8.20 -3.59
N GLY A 134 -1.28 8.28 -2.51
CA GLY A 134 -2.42 7.39 -2.27
C GLY A 134 -2.07 6.00 -1.76
N VAL A 135 -0.85 5.77 -1.25
CA VAL A 135 -0.46 4.50 -0.61
C VAL A 135 -0.91 4.49 0.85
N HIS A 136 -1.70 3.47 1.21
CA HIS A 136 -2.28 3.28 2.54
C HIS A 136 -1.46 2.34 3.42
N LEU A 137 -0.81 1.34 2.81
CA LEU A 137 -0.11 0.26 3.51
C LEU A 137 1.30 0.08 2.95
N ASN A 138 2.29 0.08 3.83
CA ASN A 138 3.67 -0.28 3.50
C ASN A 138 4.00 -1.65 4.10
N PHE A 139 4.45 -2.60 3.27
CA PHE A 139 4.96 -3.90 3.72
C PHE A 139 6.41 -3.78 4.19
N ALA A 140 6.61 -3.01 5.26
CA ALA A 140 7.88 -2.75 5.92
C ALA A 140 7.63 -2.49 7.43
N PRO A 141 8.66 -2.65 8.27
CA PRO A 141 10.01 -3.13 7.97
C PRO A 141 10.08 -4.65 7.76
N VAL A 142 11.19 -5.12 7.15
CA VAL A 142 11.53 -6.55 7.13
C VAL A 142 11.88 -6.98 8.55
N VAL A 143 11.30 -8.09 8.98
CA VAL A 143 11.53 -8.67 10.32
C VAL A 143 12.48 -9.86 10.30
N ASP A 144 12.99 -10.25 9.13
CA ASP A 144 14.03 -11.26 9.00
C ASP A 144 15.33 -10.78 9.64
N VAL A 145 15.96 -11.66 10.43
CA VAL A 145 17.26 -11.39 11.04
C VAL A 145 18.37 -12.07 10.25
N ASN A 146 19.49 -11.37 10.09
CA ASN A 146 20.67 -11.89 9.38
C ASN A 146 21.48 -12.86 10.28
N THR A 147 21.04 -14.09 10.37
CA THR A 147 21.74 -15.17 11.09
C THR A 147 22.83 -15.86 10.24
N ASN A 148 22.89 -15.56 8.95
CA ASN A 148 23.86 -16.12 8.02
C ASN A 148 24.47 -15.01 7.15
N SER A 149 25.74 -14.66 7.42
CA SER A 149 26.48 -13.61 6.69
C SER A 149 26.62 -13.86 5.19
N LYS A 150 26.36 -15.09 4.71
CA LYS A 150 26.37 -15.45 3.29
C LYS A 150 24.99 -15.33 2.63
N ASN A 151 23.97 -14.91 3.38
CA ASN A 151 22.62 -14.72 2.81
C ASN A 151 22.66 -13.52 1.82
N PRO A 152 22.37 -13.75 0.53
CA PRO A 152 22.49 -12.68 -0.49
C PRO A 152 21.34 -11.66 -0.42
N VAL A 153 20.27 -11.97 0.32
CA VAL A 153 19.05 -11.14 0.36
C VAL A 153 19.03 -10.23 1.59
N ILE A 154 19.34 -10.80 2.78
CA ILE A 154 19.19 -10.10 4.07
C ILE A 154 20.43 -9.25 4.43
N GLY A 155 21.54 -9.39 3.72
CA GLY A 155 22.84 -8.82 4.10
C GLY A 155 22.88 -7.30 4.31
N LEU A 156 21.97 -6.53 3.71
CA LEU A 156 21.88 -5.06 3.84
C LEU A 156 20.56 -4.58 4.45
N ARG A 157 19.69 -5.49 4.80
CA ARG A 157 18.34 -5.24 5.35
C ARG A 157 18.34 -5.26 6.86
#